data_f9dcca1ebd1fb8aef866487ca057fd5b
#
_entry.id   f9dcca1ebd1fb8aef866487ca057fd5b
#
_cell.length_a   1.000
_cell.length_b   1.000
_cell.length_c   1.000
_cell.angle_alpha   90.00
_cell.angle_beta   90.00
_cell.angle_gamma   90.00
#
_symmetry.space_group_name_H-M   'P 1'
#
loop_
_entity.id
_entity.type
_entity.pdbx_description
1 polymer ?
#
loop_
_entity_poly.entity_id
_entity_poly.type
_entity_poly.pdbx_seq_one_letter_code
_entity_poly.pdbx_strand_id
1 'polypeptide(L)'
;MKIGIVASSMDYDTLEELFKNEELSYAQIALRWKEIQKRSFDKFGGQAGGICYMPDTWETLSNEPEEKSLRRSAMTKASGHHSTQSHSHISLVIENCSKFMAMLLNNEHEYVTSEKSARYTKMSTEGETHELYEKWTAIYKEILDKKHPEMDEKRRKKLAMENARYLISVFNPSTIMMYTTSYRQLNYLYYWAKDLVDNMNEFLSKKGDTPIEDEMIRLTRPKNFYEKLKPELESFCEELEKTGLIDPNLRDDKKRTFTLINYVPVEKRYGASFETSFLASFAALAQIHRHRTLYCNFSFTNANQYYIPKMIRDNEDLVEEWTKDMDTLSDGYPQGMQVLTTVRGTKEAAVLFGQERLCDCTQQETFAIARNLLTEYADAVRDNPLPFYNDIKKINGCARCTWGYKCATPCGNKEGILGTRDY
;
A
#
# COMPACT_ATOMS: atom_id res chain seq x y z
N MET A 1 15.68 2.49 8.33
CA MET A 1 15.26 1.75 7.10
C MET A 1 16.49 1.33 6.33
N LYS A 2 16.42 0.29 5.50
CA LYS A 2 17.49 -0.11 4.57
C LYS A 2 16.86 -0.47 3.23
N ILE A 3 17.44 0.01 2.14
CA ILE A 3 16.94 -0.25 0.78
C ILE A 3 18.06 -0.87 -0.04
N GLY A 4 17.78 -1.99 -0.71
CA GLY A 4 18.67 -2.64 -1.63
C GLY A 4 18.00 -2.91 -2.98
N ILE A 5 18.70 -2.66 -4.08
CA ILE A 5 18.27 -3.08 -5.42
C ILE A 5 18.57 -4.56 -5.58
N VAL A 6 17.55 -5.36 -5.90
CA VAL A 6 17.69 -6.82 -6.08
C VAL A 6 17.45 -7.27 -7.51
N ALA A 7 16.77 -6.46 -8.32
CA ALA A 7 16.60 -6.68 -9.75
C ALA A 7 16.31 -5.37 -10.46
N SER A 8 16.62 -5.31 -11.75
CA SER A 8 16.24 -4.20 -12.63
C SER A 8 16.15 -4.68 -14.07
N SER A 9 15.40 -3.94 -14.90
CA SER A 9 15.47 -4.14 -16.34
C SER A 9 16.85 -3.82 -16.87
N MET A 10 17.26 -4.53 -17.90
CA MET A 10 18.54 -4.39 -18.58
C MET A 10 18.27 -4.47 -20.08
N ASP A 11 18.72 -3.50 -20.84
CA ASP A 11 18.61 -3.55 -22.31
C ASP A 11 19.65 -4.52 -22.91
N TYR A 12 19.36 -5.07 -24.10
CA TYR A 12 20.20 -6.09 -24.72
C TYR A 12 21.59 -5.58 -25.09
N ASP A 13 21.72 -4.33 -25.51
CA ASP A 13 23.03 -3.77 -25.93
C ASP A 13 23.94 -3.63 -24.73
N THR A 14 23.41 -3.16 -23.59
CA THR A 14 24.14 -3.06 -22.33
C THR A 14 24.53 -4.44 -21.81
N LEU A 15 23.66 -5.43 -21.97
CA LEU A 15 23.96 -6.83 -21.64
C LEU A 15 25.14 -7.35 -22.48
N GLU A 16 25.10 -7.14 -23.79
CA GLU A 16 26.14 -7.55 -24.71
C GLU A 16 27.47 -6.88 -24.34
N GLU A 17 27.49 -5.59 -24.03
CA GLU A 17 28.66 -4.85 -23.59
C GLU A 17 29.27 -5.45 -22.30
N LEU A 18 28.42 -5.80 -21.32
CA LEU A 18 28.85 -6.41 -20.06
C LEU A 18 29.49 -7.77 -20.25
N PHE A 19 29.02 -8.56 -21.22
CA PHE A 19 29.52 -9.91 -21.49
C PHE A 19 30.63 -9.98 -22.55
N LYS A 20 30.95 -8.90 -23.24
CA LYS A 20 32.05 -8.88 -24.21
C LYS A 20 33.44 -9.19 -23.60
N ASN A 21 33.61 -9.04 -22.30
CA ASN A 21 34.79 -9.43 -21.54
C ASN A 21 34.52 -10.77 -20.85
N GLU A 22 34.95 -11.86 -21.42
CA GLU A 22 34.56 -13.24 -21.14
C GLU A 22 34.87 -13.81 -19.74
N GLU A 23 35.53 -13.08 -18.86
CA GLU A 23 35.99 -13.60 -17.57
C GLU A 23 35.45 -12.86 -16.34
N LEU A 24 34.33 -12.11 -16.46
CA LEU A 24 33.76 -11.41 -15.31
C LEU A 24 32.98 -12.36 -14.39
N SER A 25 33.35 -12.40 -13.12
CA SER A 25 32.54 -13.04 -12.11
C SER A 25 31.19 -12.33 -11.95
N TYR A 26 30.16 -13.04 -11.46
CA TYR A 26 28.84 -12.46 -11.19
C TYR A 26 28.89 -11.18 -10.33
N ALA A 27 29.78 -11.13 -9.34
CA ALA A 27 30.00 -9.95 -8.51
C ALA A 27 30.52 -8.75 -9.30
N GLN A 28 31.43 -8.97 -10.24
CA GLN A 28 31.98 -7.92 -11.12
C GLN A 28 30.94 -7.41 -12.11
N ILE A 29 30.10 -8.31 -12.65
CA ILE A 29 28.96 -7.93 -13.50
C ILE A 29 27.96 -7.06 -12.70
N ALA A 30 27.64 -7.44 -11.48
CA ALA A 30 26.73 -6.69 -10.62
C ALA A 30 27.26 -5.29 -10.27
N LEU A 31 28.56 -5.17 -9.99
CA LEU A 31 29.21 -3.87 -9.75
C LEU A 31 29.17 -2.99 -11.00
N ARG A 32 29.55 -3.55 -12.14
CA ARG A 32 29.58 -2.84 -13.43
C ARG A 32 28.18 -2.39 -13.84
N TRP A 33 27.18 -3.27 -13.65
CA TRP A 33 25.79 -2.90 -13.88
C TRP A 33 25.35 -1.71 -13.03
N LYS A 34 25.73 -1.70 -11.75
CA LYS A 34 25.39 -0.58 -10.85
C LYS A 34 25.95 0.76 -11.34
N GLU A 35 27.14 0.75 -11.93
CA GLU A 35 27.77 1.96 -12.47
C GLU A 35 27.08 2.49 -13.72
N ILE A 36 26.62 1.61 -14.59
CA ILE A 36 26.04 1.98 -15.90
C ILE A 36 24.52 2.02 -15.91
N GLN A 37 23.86 1.55 -14.84
CA GLN A 37 22.41 1.35 -14.78
C GLN A 37 21.60 2.60 -15.13
N LYS A 38 21.97 3.74 -14.56
CA LYS A 38 21.27 5.01 -14.83
C LYS A 38 21.43 5.42 -16.30
N ARG A 39 22.63 5.27 -16.85
CA ARG A 39 22.92 5.59 -18.25
C ARG A 39 22.14 4.67 -19.20
N SER A 40 22.05 3.38 -18.88
CA SER A 40 21.22 2.42 -19.62
C SER A 40 19.75 2.81 -19.60
N PHE A 41 19.20 3.22 -18.45
CA PHE A 41 17.82 3.69 -18.36
C PHE A 41 17.59 4.95 -19.20
N ASP A 42 18.53 5.87 -19.16
CA ASP A 42 18.45 7.10 -19.94
C ASP A 42 18.54 6.83 -21.46
N LYS A 43 19.43 5.94 -21.89
CA LYS A 43 19.52 5.48 -23.28
C LYS A 43 18.22 4.86 -23.73
N PHE A 44 17.71 3.88 -22.99
CA PHE A 44 16.46 3.19 -23.32
C PHE A 44 15.25 4.12 -23.32
N GLY A 45 15.13 5.03 -22.35
CA GLY A 45 14.11 6.07 -22.34
C GLY A 45 14.20 7.01 -23.54
N GLY A 46 15.40 7.32 -24.01
CA GLY A 46 15.62 8.10 -25.23
C GLY A 46 15.21 7.35 -26.49
N GLN A 47 15.50 6.06 -26.60
CA GLN A 47 15.03 5.20 -27.69
C GLN A 47 13.50 5.10 -27.70
N ALA A 48 12.86 4.88 -26.55
CA ALA A 48 11.42 4.89 -26.41
C ALA A 48 10.80 6.23 -26.83
N GLY A 49 11.44 7.36 -26.46
CA GLY A 49 11.06 8.69 -26.94
C GLY A 49 11.19 8.85 -28.45
N GLY A 50 12.15 8.16 -29.06
CA GLY A 50 12.30 8.13 -30.53
C GLY A 50 11.09 7.57 -31.23
N ILE A 51 10.46 6.54 -30.70
CA ILE A 51 9.21 5.97 -31.25
C ILE A 51 8.09 7.01 -31.31
N CYS A 52 8.03 7.91 -30.34
CA CYS A 52 6.98 8.95 -30.29
C CYS A 52 7.21 10.10 -31.29
N TYR A 53 8.45 10.42 -31.61
CA TYR A 53 8.80 11.67 -32.31
C TYR A 53 9.50 11.49 -33.65
N MET A 54 9.91 10.29 -34.01
CA MET A 54 10.67 10.02 -35.20
C MET A 54 9.95 9.00 -36.08
N PRO A 55 10.00 9.15 -37.41
CA PRO A 55 9.40 8.19 -38.35
C PRO A 55 10.28 6.95 -38.55
N ASP A 56 11.18 6.69 -37.60
CA ASP A 56 12.15 5.61 -37.72
C ASP A 56 11.60 4.27 -37.23
N THR A 57 12.23 3.19 -37.65
CA THR A 57 11.97 1.85 -37.14
C THR A 57 12.75 1.60 -35.83
N TRP A 58 12.35 0.56 -35.07
CA TRP A 58 13.11 0.14 -33.90
C TRP A 58 14.57 -0.21 -34.26
N GLU A 59 14.79 -0.85 -35.39
CA GLU A 59 16.12 -1.19 -35.88
C GLU A 59 17.00 0.07 -36.05
N THR A 60 16.45 1.13 -36.61
CA THR A 60 17.15 2.42 -36.73
C THR A 60 17.45 3.04 -35.38
N LEU A 61 16.46 3.05 -34.47
CA LEU A 61 16.59 3.64 -33.15
C LEU A 61 17.56 2.87 -32.24
N SER A 62 17.54 1.53 -32.29
CA SER A 62 18.44 0.70 -31.49
C SER A 62 19.91 0.79 -31.95
N ASN A 63 20.14 1.02 -33.24
CA ASN A 63 21.48 1.16 -33.82
C ASN A 63 21.98 2.61 -33.93
N GLU A 64 21.22 3.59 -33.46
CA GLU A 64 21.66 5.00 -33.47
C GLU A 64 22.82 5.22 -32.47
N PRO A 65 23.67 6.23 -32.70
CA PRO A 65 24.67 6.63 -31.72
C PRO A 65 24.03 6.93 -30.35
N GLU A 66 24.57 6.37 -29.27
CA GLU A 66 24.05 6.50 -27.91
C GLU A 66 23.79 7.96 -27.50
N GLU A 67 24.67 8.87 -27.94
CA GLU A 67 24.55 10.31 -27.66
C GLU A 67 23.22 10.92 -28.18
N LYS A 68 22.67 10.38 -29.27
CA LYS A 68 21.37 10.80 -29.78
C LYS A 68 20.24 10.37 -28.83
N SER A 69 20.28 9.12 -28.38
CA SER A 69 19.30 8.59 -27.40
C SER A 69 19.40 9.36 -26.10
N LEU A 70 20.60 9.58 -25.55
CA LEU A 70 20.80 10.33 -24.31
C LEU A 70 20.31 11.78 -24.43
N ARG A 71 20.59 12.46 -25.57
CA ARG A 71 20.08 13.82 -25.81
C ARG A 71 18.55 13.84 -25.89
N ARG A 72 17.93 12.86 -26.53
CA ARG A 72 16.48 12.75 -26.61
C ARG A 72 15.87 12.45 -25.23
N SER A 73 16.50 11.59 -24.43
CA SER A 73 16.11 11.38 -23.04
C SER A 73 16.14 12.67 -22.24
N ALA A 74 17.22 13.45 -22.35
CA ALA A 74 17.31 14.75 -21.68
C ALA A 74 16.19 15.72 -22.13
N MET A 75 15.89 15.75 -23.43
CA MET A 75 14.80 16.58 -23.96
C MET A 75 13.43 16.16 -23.45
N THR A 76 13.12 14.85 -23.45
CA THR A 76 11.83 14.34 -22.95
C THR A 76 11.66 14.61 -21.47
N LYS A 77 12.71 14.48 -20.67
CA LYS A 77 12.71 14.84 -19.25
C LYS A 77 12.46 16.34 -19.05
N ALA A 78 13.21 17.21 -19.75
CA ALA A 78 13.07 18.65 -19.65
C ALA A 78 11.69 19.18 -20.10
N SER A 79 11.05 18.50 -21.04
CA SER A 79 9.70 18.84 -21.51
C SER A 79 8.56 18.25 -20.67
N GLY A 80 8.86 17.51 -19.61
CA GLY A 80 7.86 16.84 -18.76
C GLY A 80 7.28 15.56 -19.37
N HIS A 81 7.81 15.07 -20.51
CA HIS A 81 7.40 13.80 -21.11
C HIS A 81 8.11 12.62 -20.42
N HIS A 82 7.91 12.49 -19.12
CA HIS A 82 8.58 11.50 -18.26
C HIS A 82 8.12 10.06 -18.49
N SER A 83 7.01 9.83 -19.21
CA SER A 83 6.49 8.47 -19.48
C SER A 83 7.49 7.58 -20.22
N THR A 84 8.41 8.15 -21.00
CA THR A 84 9.49 7.42 -21.67
C THR A 84 10.43 6.71 -20.68
N GLN A 85 10.53 7.20 -19.44
CA GLN A 85 11.34 6.63 -18.36
C GLN A 85 10.59 5.55 -17.55
N SER A 86 9.31 5.27 -17.88
CA SER A 86 8.54 4.22 -17.24
C SER A 86 8.81 2.83 -17.78
N HIS A 87 9.51 2.70 -18.90
CA HIS A 87 9.86 1.40 -19.48
C HIS A 87 10.92 0.66 -18.68
N SER A 88 11.79 1.36 -17.96
CA SER A 88 12.77 0.76 -17.06
C SER A 88 12.18 0.52 -15.69
N HIS A 89 12.35 -0.71 -15.15
CA HIS A 89 11.80 -1.14 -13.87
C HIS A 89 12.92 -1.54 -12.90
N ILE A 90 12.64 -1.33 -11.62
CA ILE A 90 13.57 -1.59 -10.52
C ILE A 90 12.82 -2.34 -9.42
N SER A 91 13.39 -3.42 -8.93
CA SER A 91 12.89 -4.16 -7.77
C SER A 91 13.78 -3.88 -6.57
N LEU A 92 13.17 -3.36 -5.52
CA LEU A 92 13.80 -3.02 -4.25
C LEU A 92 13.39 -4.02 -3.17
N VAL A 93 14.31 -4.37 -2.28
CA VAL A 93 13.98 -4.89 -0.96
C VAL A 93 14.09 -3.75 0.03
N ILE A 94 13.01 -3.49 0.76
CA ILE A 94 12.93 -2.46 1.80
C ILE A 94 12.77 -3.17 3.13
N GLU A 95 13.78 -3.07 3.98
CA GLU A 95 13.84 -3.70 5.30
C GLU A 95 13.67 -2.66 6.41
N ASN A 96 13.10 -3.08 7.52
CA ASN A 96 12.87 -2.22 8.69
C ASN A 96 12.08 -0.95 8.36
N CYS A 97 11.08 -1.07 7.49
CA CYS A 97 10.09 -0.03 7.29
C CYS A 97 8.88 -0.28 8.20
N SER A 98 8.18 0.79 8.55
CA SER A 98 6.93 0.69 9.28
C SER A 98 5.79 0.21 8.39
N LYS A 99 4.70 -0.22 9.02
CA LYS A 99 3.46 -0.53 8.30
C LYS A 99 2.92 0.71 7.59
N PHE A 100 3.03 1.89 8.22
CA PHE A 100 2.53 3.12 7.62
C PHE A 100 3.33 3.52 6.38
N MET A 101 4.67 3.44 6.43
CA MET A 101 5.50 3.70 5.25
C MET A 101 5.17 2.74 4.10
N ALA A 102 4.99 1.45 4.40
CA ALA A 102 4.55 0.48 3.39
C ALA A 102 3.18 0.84 2.81
N MET A 103 2.25 1.36 3.63
CA MET A 103 0.94 1.84 3.16
C MET A 103 1.06 3.05 2.24
N LEU A 104 1.92 4.01 2.54
CA LEU A 104 2.18 5.16 1.66
C LEU A 104 2.63 4.70 0.27
N LEU A 105 3.65 3.85 0.22
CA LEU A 105 4.20 3.34 -1.05
C LEU A 105 3.19 2.50 -1.82
N ASN A 106 2.42 1.65 -1.12
CA ASN A 106 1.44 0.75 -1.73
C ASN A 106 0.14 1.44 -2.17
N ASN A 107 -0.04 2.73 -1.92
CA ASN A 107 -1.18 3.48 -2.41
C ASN A 107 -0.88 4.22 -3.73
N GLU A 108 0.40 4.37 -4.07
CA GLU A 108 0.80 4.98 -5.34
C GLU A 108 0.79 3.94 -6.46
N HIS A 109 0.20 4.30 -7.62
CA HIS A 109 0.11 3.38 -8.75
C HIS A 109 1.45 3.17 -9.45
N GLU A 110 1.53 2.19 -10.33
CA GLU A 110 2.73 1.69 -11.02
C GLU A 110 3.70 0.95 -10.11
N TYR A 111 3.19 0.05 -9.27
CA TYR A 111 4.02 -0.81 -8.45
C TYR A 111 3.54 -2.27 -8.44
N VAL A 112 4.45 -3.17 -8.10
CA VAL A 112 4.17 -4.54 -7.64
C VAL A 112 4.83 -4.72 -6.28
N THR A 113 4.14 -5.34 -5.33
CA THR A 113 4.69 -5.52 -3.99
C THR A 113 4.35 -6.87 -3.39
N SER A 114 5.30 -7.39 -2.62
CA SER A 114 5.11 -8.46 -1.64
C SER A 114 5.59 -7.96 -0.30
N GLU A 115 4.78 -8.12 0.75
CA GLU A 115 5.05 -7.56 2.07
C GLU A 115 4.81 -8.61 3.15
N LYS A 116 5.64 -8.62 4.20
CA LYS A 116 5.45 -9.46 5.38
C LYS A 116 4.09 -9.21 6.01
N SER A 117 3.33 -10.26 6.21
CA SER A 117 1.97 -10.17 6.75
C SER A 117 1.94 -10.52 8.23
N ALA A 118 1.50 -9.56 9.06
CA ALA A 118 1.22 -9.77 10.49
C ALA A 118 0.09 -10.78 10.77
N ARG A 119 -0.67 -11.17 9.75
CA ARG A 119 -1.71 -12.22 9.87
C ARG A 119 -1.14 -13.64 9.91
N TYR A 120 0.05 -13.83 9.37
CA TYR A 120 0.68 -15.14 9.24
C TYR A 120 2.01 -15.26 9.97
N THR A 121 2.59 -14.13 10.35
CA THR A 121 3.91 -14.06 10.98
C THR A 121 3.83 -13.19 12.22
N LYS A 122 4.38 -13.68 13.33
CA LYS A 122 4.50 -12.86 14.54
C LYS A 122 5.39 -11.65 14.24
N MET A 123 4.90 -10.47 14.56
CA MET A 123 5.67 -9.24 14.45
C MET A 123 6.48 -9.04 15.72
N SER A 124 7.66 -8.45 15.58
CA SER A 124 8.42 -8.02 16.76
C SER A 124 7.71 -6.83 17.39
N THR A 125 7.51 -6.92 18.68
CA THR A 125 6.91 -5.87 19.53
C THR A 125 7.72 -5.77 20.81
N GLU A 126 7.73 -4.60 21.45
CA GLU A 126 8.50 -4.32 22.66
C GLU A 126 7.64 -3.57 23.68
N GLY A 127 8.06 -3.58 24.96
CA GLY A 127 7.42 -2.86 26.04
C GLY A 127 5.94 -3.17 26.21
N GLU A 128 5.16 -2.19 26.57
CA GLU A 128 3.71 -2.29 26.82
C GLU A 128 2.94 -2.87 25.62
N THR A 129 3.30 -2.50 24.41
CA THR A 129 2.69 -3.11 23.20
C THR A 129 2.88 -4.62 23.17
N HIS A 130 4.04 -5.13 23.60
CA HIS A 130 4.31 -6.56 23.64
C HIS A 130 3.44 -7.25 24.69
N GLU A 131 3.37 -6.70 25.89
CA GLU A 131 2.58 -7.24 26.99
C GLU A 131 1.10 -7.32 26.64
N LEU A 132 0.54 -6.23 26.10
CA LEU A 132 -0.85 -6.19 25.65
C LEU A 132 -1.13 -7.11 24.47
N TYR A 133 -0.20 -7.22 23.53
CA TYR A 133 -0.33 -8.14 22.39
C TYR A 133 -0.38 -9.61 22.85
N GLU A 134 0.48 -10.02 23.78
CA GLU A 134 0.48 -11.39 24.33
C GLU A 134 -0.79 -11.65 25.17
N LYS A 135 -1.19 -10.68 26.02
CA LYS A 135 -2.44 -10.73 26.78
C LYS A 135 -3.64 -11.01 25.87
N TRP A 136 -3.83 -10.17 24.84
CA TRP A 136 -4.98 -10.29 23.95
C TRP A 136 -4.88 -11.50 23.02
N THR A 137 -3.68 -11.91 22.62
CA THR A 137 -3.49 -13.17 21.90
C THR A 137 -3.97 -14.36 22.73
N ALA A 138 -3.70 -14.37 24.03
CA ALA A 138 -4.17 -15.43 24.94
C ALA A 138 -5.70 -15.39 25.10
N ILE A 139 -6.30 -14.22 25.33
CA ILE A 139 -7.76 -14.05 25.45
C ILE A 139 -8.48 -14.53 24.17
N TYR A 140 -8.03 -14.08 22.99
CA TYR A 140 -8.64 -14.52 21.74
C TYR A 140 -8.47 -16.01 21.48
N LYS A 141 -7.31 -16.58 21.85
CA LYS A 141 -7.08 -18.02 21.74
C LYS A 141 -8.05 -18.81 22.62
N GLU A 142 -8.28 -18.37 23.86
CA GLU A 142 -9.21 -19.01 24.79
C GLU A 142 -10.67 -18.95 24.26
N ILE A 143 -11.08 -17.79 23.71
CA ILE A 143 -12.41 -17.62 23.10
C ILE A 143 -12.58 -18.59 21.92
N LEU A 144 -11.58 -18.69 21.06
CA LEU A 144 -11.60 -19.59 19.89
C LEU A 144 -11.58 -21.07 20.30
N ASP A 145 -10.83 -21.43 21.34
CA ASP A 145 -10.79 -22.80 21.84
C ASP A 145 -12.15 -23.24 22.41
N LYS A 146 -12.89 -22.30 23.02
CA LYS A 146 -14.25 -22.55 23.56
C LYS A 146 -15.32 -22.56 22.47
N LYS A 147 -15.32 -21.58 21.57
CA LYS A 147 -16.38 -21.40 20.56
C LYS A 147 -16.20 -22.26 19.30
N HIS A 148 -14.95 -22.57 18.95
CA HIS A 148 -14.59 -23.27 17.70
C HIS A 148 -13.60 -24.44 17.95
N PRO A 149 -13.94 -25.38 18.82
CA PRO A 149 -13.07 -26.54 19.13
C PRO A 149 -12.81 -27.42 17.91
N GLU A 150 -13.74 -27.41 16.91
CA GLU A 150 -13.64 -28.13 15.64
C GLU A 150 -12.57 -27.54 14.70
N MET A 151 -12.15 -26.29 14.93
CA MET A 151 -11.16 -25.63 14.11
C MET A 151 -9.75 -26.12 14.47
N ASP A 152 -8.90 -26.31 13.47
CA ASP A 152 -7.49 -26.65 13.66
C ASP A 152 -6.78 -25.65 14.59
N GLU A 153 -5.99 -26.18 15.54
CA GLU A 153 -5.30 -25.39 16.56
C GLU A 153 -4.38 -24.31 15.95
N LYS A 154 -3.66 -24.65 14.89
CA LYS A 154 -2.79 -23.72 14.18
C LYS A 154 -3.59 -22.55 13.58
N ARG A 155 -4.81 -22.83 13.12
CA ARG A 155 -5.72 -21.79 12.62
C ARG A 155 -6.23 -20.91 13.74
N ARG A 156 -6.67 -21.48 14.87
CA ARG A 156 -7.09 -20.72 16.05
C ARG A 156 -5.98 -19.78 16.55
N LYS A 157 -4.75 -20.29 16.66
CA LYS A 157 -3.59 -19.46 17.01
C LYS A 157 -3.37 -18.30 16.03
N LYS A 158 -3.46 -18.54 14.73
CA LYS A 158 -3.31 -17.48 13.72
C LYS A 158 -4.41 -16.42 13.81
N LEU A 159 -5.65 -16.83 14.05
CA LEU A 159 -6.78 -15.90 14.21
C LEU A 159 -6.65 -15.06 15.48
N ALA A 160 -6.17 -15.65 16.57
CA ALA A 160 -5.88 -14.92 17.79
C ALA A 160 -4.83 -13.83 17.56
N MET A 161 -3.71 -14.18 16.91
CA MET A 161 -2.66 -13.22 16.51
C MET A 161 -3.19 -12.16 15.52
N GLU A 162 -4.08 -12.54 14.59
CA GLU A 162 -4.70 -11.62 13.63
C GLU A 162 -5.51 -10.54 14.32
N ASN A 163 -6.21 -10.88 15.41
CA ASN A 163 -7.00 -9.92 16.17
C ASN A 163 -6.15 -9.13 17.18
N ALA A 164 -5.17 -9.74 17.81
CA ALA A 164 -4.26 -9.02 18.71
C ALA A 164 -3.37 -7.99 17.99
N ARG A 165 -3.08 -8.16 16.69
CA ARG A 165 -2.24 -7.23 15.91
C ARG A 165 -2.80 -5.80 15.82
N TYR A 166 -4.09 -5.60 16.11
CA TYR A 166 -4.66 -4.27 16.18
C TYR A 166 -3.97 -3.35 17.19
N LEU A 167 -3.33 -3.93 18.21
CA LEU A 167 -2.53 -3.22 19.22
C LEU A 167 -1.17 -2.72 18.69
N ILE A 168 -0.66 -3.32 17.61
CA ILE A 168 0.67 -2.98 17.08
C ILE A 168 0.62 -1.63 16.39
N SER A 169 1.56 -0.74 16.72
CA SER A 169 1.71 0.56 16.07
C SER A 169 1.87 0.44 14.56
N VAL A 170 1.26 1.34 13.80
CA VAL A 170 1.53 1.47 12.35
C VAL A 170 2.96 1.92 12.06
N PHE A 171 3.64 2.52 13.04
CA PHE A 171 5.03 2.96 12.95
C PHE A 171 6.04 1.91 13.44
N ASN A 172 5.58 0.70 13.81
CA ASN A 172 6.50 -0.38 14.19
C ASN A 172 7.36 -0.80 12.99
N PRO A 173 8.72 -0.69 13.05
CA PRO A 173 9.63 -0.93 11.92
C PRO A 173 9.91 -2.43 11.71
N SER A 174 8.89 -3.26 11.74
CA SER A 174 9.02 -4.72 11.64
C SER A 174 8.68 -5.29 10.27
N THR A 175 8.36 -4.42 9.29
CA THR A 175 7.97 -4.85 7.95
C THR A 175 9.17 -4.96 7.02
N ILE A 176 9.17 -6.01 6.20
CA ILE A 176 10.02 -6.16 5.02
C ILE A 176 9.12 -6.28 3.80
N MET A 177 9.49 -5.61 2.73
CA MET A 177 8.76 -5.67 1.48
C MET A 177 9.69 -5.74 0.26
N MET A 178 9.26 -6.49 -0.74
CA MET A 178 9.77 -6.34 -2.10
C MET A 178 8.86 -5.36 -2.84
N TYR A 179 9.44 -4.36 -3.47
CA TYR A 179 8.72 -3.29 -4.16
C TYR A 179 9.32 -3.07 -5.54
N THR A 180 8.54 -3.33 -6.59
CA THR A 180 8.96 -3.13 -7.97
C THR A 180 8.19 -1.95 -8.56
N THR A 181 8.90 -1.01 -9.15
CA THR A 181 8.33 0.17 -9.77
C THR A 181 9.16 0.64 -10.97
N SER A 182 8.67 1.58 -11.75
CA SER A 182 9.41 2.17 -12.86
C SER A 182 10.46 3.19 -12.37
N TYR A 183 11.48 3.45 -13.21
CA TYR A 183 12.50 4.46 -12.94
C TYR A 183 11.88 5.85 -12.74
N ARG A 184 10.88 6.22 -13.53
CA ARG A 184 10.09 7.45 -13.34
C ARG A 184 9.44 7.48 -11.97
N GLN A 185 8.66 6.44 -11.63
CA GLN A 185 7.90 6.41 -10.39
C GLN A 185 8.80 6.38 -9.15
N LEU A 186 9.97 5.74 -9.21
CA LEU A 186 10.97 5.78 -8.14
C LEU A 186 11.38 7.23 -7.84
N ASN A 187 11.68 8.00 -8.88
CA ASN A 187 12.05 9.40 -8.73
C ASN A 187 10.89 10.26 -8.21
N TYR A 188 9.67 10.02 -8.67
CA TYR A 188 8.48 10.71 -8.16
C TYR A 188 8.29 10.45 -6.67
N LEU A 189 8.36 9.20 -6.22
CA LEU A 189 8.24 8.84 -4.80
C LEU A 189 9.32 9.53 -3.95
N TYR A 190 10.56 9.59 -4.45
CA TYR A 190 11.64 10.32 -3.77
C TYR A 190 11.32 11.81 -3.60
N TYR A 191 10.93 12.50 -4.67
CA TYR A 191 10.63 13.93 -4.60
C TYR A 191 9.37 14.23 -3.79
N TRP A 192 8.34 13.40 -3.85
CA TRP A 192 7.17 13.55 -2.98
C TRP A 192 7.52 13.36 -1.50
N ALA A 193 8.39 12.40 -1.18
CA ALA A 193 8.86 12.21 0.19
C ALA A 193 9.68 13.40 0.68
N LYS A 194 10.59 13.90 -0.15
CA LYS A 194 11.42 15.07 0.16
C LYS A 194 10.59 16.34 0.38
N ASP A 195 9.68 16.65 -0.55
CA ASP A 195 8.79 17.80 -0.44
C ASP A 195 7.88 17.68 0.79
N LEU A 196 7.43 16.47 1.14
CA LEU A 196 6.64 16.25 2.36
C LEU A 196 7.48 16.49 3.62
N VAL A 197 8.75 16.05 3.66
CA VAL A 197 9.68 16.32 4.77
C VAL A 197 9.90 17.82 4.92
N ASP A 198 10.14 18.54 3.83
CA ASP A 198 10.35 19.99 3.86
C ASP A 198 9.12 20.73 4.41
N ASN A 199 7.92 20.34 3.99
CA ASN A 199 6.67 20.87 4.49
C ASN A 199 6.42 20.51 5.97
N MET A 200 6.80 19.30 6.40
CA MET A 200 6.74 18.91 7.82
C MET A 200 7.70 19.75 8.67
N ASN A 201 8.89 20.07 8.18
CA ASN A 201 9.84 20.95 8.89
C ASN A 201 9.24 22.32 9.13
N GLU A 202 8.58 22.90 8.14
CA GLU A 202 7.87 24.16 8.27
C GLU A 202 6.72 24.06 9.28
N PHE A 203 5.89 23.01 9.20
CA PHE A 203 4.78 22.76 10.12
C PHE A 203 5.27 22.57 11.57
N LEU A 204 6.25 21.70 11.78
CA LEU A 204 6.77 21.39 13.12
C LEU A 204 7.53 22.56 13.75
N SER A 205 8.08 23.49 12.96
CA SER A 205 8.77 24.67 13.44
C SER A 205 7.84 25.78 13.96
N LYS A 206 6.58 25.80 13.52
CA LYS A 206 5.58 26.79 13.95
C LYS A 206 5.16 26.52 15.40
N LYS A 207 5.35 27.51 16.28
CA LYS A 207 4.91 27.43 17.68
C LYS A 207 3.43 27.81 17.78
N GLY A 208 2.61 26.90 18.30
CA GLY A 208 1.20 27.12 18.63
C GLY A 208 0.21 26.43 17.70
N ASP A 209 -1.04 26.32 18.17
CA ASP A 209 -2.17 25.72 17.46
C ASP A 209 -2.76 26.63 16.36
N THR A 210 -1.93 27.42 15.70
CA THR A 210 -2.41 28.29 14.64
C THR A 210 -2.92 27.44 13.48
N PRO A 211 -4.18 27.58 13.06
CA PRO A 211 -4.69 26.92 11.89
C PRO A 211 -3.84 27.34 10.69
N ILE A 212 -3.21 26.41 10.07
CA ILE A 212 -2.44 26.69 8.87
C ILE A 212 -3.42 26.67 7.73
N GLU A 213 -3.65 27.80 7.10
CA GLU A 213 -4.57 28.01 5.99
C GLU A 213 -4.10 27.35 4.68
N ASP A 214 -3.00 26.62 4.70
CA ASP A 214 -2.41 26.04 3.51
C ASP A 214 -3.14 24.74 3.12
N GLU A 215 -3.45 24.57 1.84
CA GLU A 215 -4.23 23.50 1.23
C GLU A 215 -3.66 22.08 1.53
N MET A 216 -2.36 22.01 1.85
CA MET A 216 -1.70 20.78 2.32
C MET A 216 -1.99 20.43 3.78
N ILE A 217 -2.47 21.35 4.57
CA ILE A 217 -2.69 21.19 6.01
C ILE A 217 -4.18 21.11 6.36
N ARG A 218 -5.02 20.94 5.41
CA ARG A 218 -6.35 20.29 5.62
C ARG A 218 -6.20 18.87 6.17
N LEU A 219 -4.99 18.47 6.44
CA LEU A 219 -4.65 17.29 7.19
C LEU A 219 -4.96 17.57 8.66
N THR A 220 -6.16 17.24 9.09
CA THR A 220 -6.57 17.16 10.49
C THR A 220 -5.74 16.11 11.22
N ARG A 221 -4.39 16.23 11.13
CA ARG A 221 -3.47 15.24 11.67
C ARG A 221 -2.77 15.78 12.89
N PRO A 222 -2.71 14.96 13.93
CA PRO A 222 -1.97 15.35 15.13
C PRO A 222 -0.49 15.61 14.79
N LYS A 223 0.10 16.60 15.44
CA LYS A 223 1.51 16.97 15.27
C LYS A 223 2.44 15.76 15.50
N ASN A 224 2.17 14.96 16.53
CA ASN A 224 2.95 13.78 16.86
C ASN A 224 2.92 12.69 15.76
N PHE A 225 1.92 12.66 14.89
CA PHE A 225 1.88 11.77 13.73
C PHE A 225 2.99 12.14 12.73
N TYR A 226 3.15 13.42 12.47
CA TYR A 226 4.21 13.91 11.58
C TYR A 226 5.61 13.72 12.20
N GLU A 227 5.74 13.90 13.52
CA GLU A 227 6.98 13.64 14.25
C GLU A 227 7.43 12.18 14.13
N LYS A 228 6.48 11.23 14.02
CA LYS A 228 6.78 9.81 13.79
C LYS A 228 7.04 9.47 12.33
N LEU A 229 6.33 10.10 11.40
CA LEU A 229 6.46 9.83 9.96
C LEU A 229 7.74 10.41 9.36
N LYS A 230 8.14 11.60 9.80
CA LYS A 230 9.27 12.35 9.24
C LYS A 230 10.57 11.54 9.19
N PRO A 231 11.05 10.91 10.31
CA PRO A 231 12.31 10.14 10.27
C PRO A 231 12.29 8.98 9.27
N GLU A 232 11.12 8.39 9.02
CA GLU A 232 11.01 7.31 8.04
C GLU A 232 11.12 7.81 6.60
N LEU A 233 10.50 8.96 6.31
CA LEU A 233 10.63 9.61 4.99
C LEU A 233 12.06 10.09 4.74
N GLU A 234 12.71 10.68 5.74
CA GLU A 234 14.12 11.07 5.66
C GLU A 234 15.00 9.86 5.37
N SER A 235 14.85 8.77 6.13
CA SER A 235 15.58 7.53 5.91
C SER A 235 15.29 6.91 4.53
N PHE A 236 14.07 7.01 4.04
CA PHE A 236 13.71 6.56 2.69
C PHE A 236 14.46 7.36 1.62
N CYS A 237 14.49 8.68 1.74
CA CYS A 237 15.22 9.54 0.82
C CYS A 237 16.73 9.25 0.82
N GLU A 238 17.33 9.16 2.01
CA GLU A 238 18.76 8.86 2.16
C GLU A 238 19.15 7.51 1.54
N GLU A 239 18.35 6.48 1.74
CA GLU A 239 18.60 5.16 1.17
C GLU A 239 18.42 5.15 -0.35
N LEU A 240 17.47 5.90 -0.90
CA LEU A 240 17.31 6.04 -2.35
C LEU A 240 18.45 6.82 -2.99
N GLU A 241 18.96 7.87 -2.35
CA GLU A 241 20.15 8.61 -2.85
C GLU A 241 21.38 7.71 -2.99
N LYS A 242 21.59 6.77 -2.05
CA LYS A 242 22.68 5.79 -2.10
C LYS A 242 22.59 4.84 -3.29
N THR A 243 21.43 4.71 -3.92
CA THR A 243 21.28 3.90 -5.14
C THR A 243 21.95 4.51 -6.37
N GLY A 244 22.15 5.83 -6.39
CA GLY A 244 22.64 6.57 -7.54
C GLY A 244 21.60 6.76 -8.66
N LEU A 245 20.33 6.37 -8.43
CA LEU A 245 19.27 6.41 -9.43
C LEU A 245 18.38 7.66 -9.37
N ILE A 246 18.65 8.56 -8.43
CA ILE A 246 17.88 9.80 -8.35
C ILE A 246 18.33 10.77 -9.43
N ASP A 247 17.34 11.30 -10.17
CA ASP A 247 17.56 12.22 -11.27
C ASP A 247 16.73 13.51 -11.07
N PRO A 248 17.36 14.68 -10.93
CA PRO A 248 16.66 15.94 -10.73
C PRO A 248 15.73 16.32 -11.90
N ASN A 249 15.97 15.78 -13.10
CA ASN A 249 15.12 16.03 -14.25
C ASN A 249 13.87 15.15 -14.31
N LEU A 250 13.71 14.22 -13.35
CA LEU A 250 12.52 13.38 -13.20
C LEU A 250 11.66 13.83 -12.00
N ARG A 251 11.79 15.07 -11.57
CA ARG A 251 10.88 15.64 -10.58
C ARG A 251 9.50 15.87 -11.18
N ASP A 252 8.45 15.48 -10.45
CA ASP A 252 7.07 15.85 -10.79
C ASP A 252 6.82 17.29 -10.34
N ASP A 253 6.77 18.22 -11.30
CA ASP A 253 6.56 19.66 -11.03
C ASP A 253 5.16 20.02 -10.50
N LYS A 254 4.26 19.05 -10.50
CA LYS A 254 2.88 19.25 -10.03
C LYS A 254 2.79 19.03 -8.53
N LYS A 255 3.44 19.75 -7.67
CA LYS A 255 3.31 19.69 -6.21
C LYS A 255 2.36 18.59 -5.72
N ARG A 256 2.72 17.32 -5.98
CA ARG A 256 1.97 16.18 -5.50
C ARG A 256 2.50 15.76 -4.14
N THR A 257 1.66 15.15 -3.37
CA THR A 257 2.05 14.38 -2.20
C THR A 257 1.49 12.97 -2.32
N PHE A 258 1.84 12.11 -1.38
CA PHE A 258 1.27 10.78 -1.31
C PHE A 258 -0.26 10.83 -1.21
N THR A 259 -0.92 10.10 -2.09
CA THR A 259 -2.38 10.14 -2.23
C THR A 259 -3.10 9.59 -0.99
N LEU A 260 -2.50 8.64 -0.29
CA LEU A 260 -3.07 8.07 0.94
C LEU A 260 -3.33 9.13 2.00
N ILE A 261 -2.43 10.10 2.14
CA ILE A 261 -2.51 11.15 3.15
C ILE A 261 -3.16 12.44 2.65
N ASN A 262 -3.49 12.51 1.40
CA ASN A 262 -4.17 13.66 0.80
C ASN A 262 -5.69 13.45 0.82
N TYR A 263 -6.27 13.62 2.02
CA TYR A 263 -7.71 13.41 2.21
C TYR A 263 -8.54 14.43 1.41
N VAL A 264 -9.50 13.91 0.68
CA VAL A 264 -10.53 14.71 -0.01
C VAL A 264 -11.89 14.18 0.40
N PRO A 265 -12.75 15.00 1.03
CA PRO A 265 -14.13 14.61 1.33
C PRO A 265 -14.86 14.17 0.05
N VAL A 266 -15.72 13.17 0.18
CA VAL A 266 -16.53 12.70 -0.94
C VAL A 266 -17.98 12.57 -0.54
N GLU A 267 -18.88 12.83 -1.49
CA GLU A 267 -20.26 12.43 -1.40
C GLU A 267 -20.43 11.00 -1.90
N LYS A 268 -21.21 10.19 -1.18
CA LYS A 268 -21.47 8.81 -1.61
C LYS A 268 -22.14 8.79 -2.97
N ARG A 269 -21.51 8.11 -3.90
CA ARG A 269 -21.98 7.96 -5.27
C ARG A 269 -21.71 6.56 -5.79
N TYR A 270 -22.70 5.97 -6.43
CA TYR A 270 -22.61 4.64 -7.04
C TYR A 270 -23.17 4.67 -8.46
N GLY A 271 -22.38 4.17 -9.43
CA GLY A 271 -22.72 4.14 -10.85
C GLY A 271 -21.68 3.37 -11.64
N ALA A 272 -21.27 3.84 -12.82
CA ALA A 272 -20.15 3.28 -13.57
C ALA A 272 -18.81 3.46 -12.82
N SER A 273 -18.73 4.52 -12.01
CA SER A 273 -17.71 4.73 -10.98
C SER A 273 -18.38 4.95 -9.63
N PHE A 274 -17.66 4.73 -8.56
CA PHE A 274 -18.16 4.96 -7.22
C PHE A 274 -17.17 5.76 -6.37
N GLU A 275 -17.72 6.47 -5.42
CA GLU A 275 -17.00 7.13 -4.33
C GLU A 275 -17.78 6.89 -3.04
N THR A 276 -17.08 6.50 -1.98
CA THR A 276 -17.71 6.28 -0.67
C THR A 276 -16.71 6.51 0.44
N SER A 277 -17.21 6.76 1.64
CA SER A 277 -16.41 6.87 2.85
C SER A 277 -17.01 6.04 3.97
N PHE A 278 -16.14 5.48 4.79
CA PHE A 278 -16.51 4.69 5.96
C PHE A 278 -15.38 4.71 7.00
N LEU A 279 -15.70 4.35 8.22
CA LEU A 279 -14.67 4.11 9.24
C LEU A 279 -14.00 2.77 8.98
N ALA A 280 -12.66 2.78 8.96
CA ALA A 280 -11.85 1.58 8.89
C ALA A 280 -10.64 1.72 9.79
N SER A 281 -10.21 0.63 10.41
CA SER A 281 -8.93 0.60 11.10
C SER A 281 -7.77 0.71 10.11
N PHE A 282 -6.61 1.15 10.56
CA PHE A 282 -5.39 1.09 9.75
C PHE A 282 -5.11 -0.33 9.24
N ALA A 283 -5.43 -1.35 10.04
CA ALA A 283 -5.27 -2.74 9.63
C ALA A 283 -6.16 -3.11 8.44
N ALA A 284 -7.40 -2.63 8.39
CA ALA A 284 -8.30 -2.84 7.26
C ALA A 284 -7.89 -1.99 6.06
N LEU A 285 -7.59 -0.71 6.26
CA LEU A 285 -7.10 0.19 5.21
C LEU A 285 -5.86 -0.39 4.53
N ALA A 286 -4.92 -0.96 5.31
CA ALA A 286 -3.73 -1.65 4.80
C ALA A 286 -4.04 -2.87 3.91
N GLN A 287 -5.25 -3.39 3.91
CA GLN A 287 -5.68 -4.46 3.01
C GLN A 287 -6.50 -3.94 1.83
N ILE A 288 -7.25 -2.86 2.02
CA ILE A 288 -8.11 -2.25 1.00
C ILE A 288 -7.24 -1.61 -0.08
N HIS A 289 -6.30 -0.74 0.28
CA HIS A 289 -5.45 -0.02 -0.67
C HIS A 289 -4.52 -0.94 -1.51
N ARG A 290 -4.33 -2.21 -1.09
CA ARG A 290 -3.62 -3.22 -1.88
C ARG A 290 -4.37 -3.66 -3.15
N HIS A 291 -5.65 -3.29 -3.27
CA HIS A 291 -6.37 -3.37 -4.53
C HIS A 291 -5.99 -2.18 -5.41
N ARG A 292 -5.00 -2.38 -6.28
CA ARG A 292 -4.42 -1.33 -7.15
C ARG A 292 -5.41 -0.70 -8.12
N THR A 293 -6.64 -1.19 -8.17
CA THR A 293 -7.77 -0.62 -8.92
C THR A 293 -8.61 0.34 -8.09
N LEU A 294 -8.31 0.47 -6.79
CA LEU A 294 -8.97 1.39 -5.86
C LEU A 294 -8.03 2.55 -5.50
N TYR A 295 -8.60 3.73 -5.37
CA TYR A 295 -7.93 4.92 -4.86
C TYR A 295 -8.39 5.15 -3.43
N CYS A 296 -7.46 5.15 -2.50
CA CYS A 296 -7.75 5.30 -1.09
C CYS A 296 -7.08 6.55 -0.52
N ASN A 297 -7.76 7.23 0.38
CA ASN A 297 -7.17 8.21 1.28
C ASN A 297 -7.89 8.19 2.63
N PHE A 298 -7.34 8.85 3.63
CA PHE A 298 -7.95 8.88 4.95
C PHE A 298 -7.76 10.21 5.67
N SER A 299 -8.63 10.46 6.64
CA SER A 299 -8.51 11.49 7.65
C SER A 299 -8.67 10.91 9.04
N PHE A 300 -8.04 11.52 10.03
CA PHE A 300 -8.33 11.20 11.43
C PHE A 300 -9.74 11.66 11.80
N THR A 301 -10.33 11.01 12.79
CA THR A 301 -11.59 11.41 13.40
C THR A 301 -11.34 12.41 14.54
N ASN A 302 -12.37 13.15 14.96
CA ASN A 302 -12.24 14.16 16.02
C ASN A 302 -11.91 13.56 17.40
N ALA A 303 -12.19 12.27 17.59
CA ALA A 303 -11.86 11.52 18.80
C ALA A 303 -11.29 10.17 18.41
N ASN A 304 -10.40 9.63 19.23
CA ASN A 304 -9.88 8.30 19.03
C ASN A 304 -11.01 7.28 19.07
N GLN A 305 -11.10 6.47 18.04
CA GLN A 305 -12.01 5.34 17.93
C GLN A 305 -11.22 4.12 17.54
N TYR A 306 -11.60 2.96 18.07
CA TYR A 306 -10.89 1.72 17.82
C TYR A 306 -11.83 0.66 17.28
N TYR A 307 -11.31 -0.15 16.38
CA TYR A 307 -12.04 -1.33 15.94
C TYR A 307 -12.16 -2.32 17.09
N ILE A 308 -13.38 -2.75 17.34
CA ILE A 308 -13.68 -3.79 18.34
C ILE A 308 -13.83 -5.11 17.59
N PRO A 309 -12.91 -6.09 17.79
CA PRO A 309 -13.02 -7.40 17.17
C PRO A 309 -14.34 -8.08 17.49
N LYS A 310 -14.94 -8.72 16.49
CA LYS A 310 -16.28 -9.31 16.64
C LYS A 310 -16.37 -10.36 17.74
N MET A 311 -15.28 -11.04 18.01
CA MET A 311 -15.21 -12.08 19.06
C MET A 311 -15.54 -11.58 20.47
N ILE A 312 -15.32 -10.29 20.75
CA ILE A 312 -15.52 -9.69 22.07
C ILE A 312 -16.72 -8.74 22.15
N ARG A 313 -17.35 -8.39 21.03
CA ARG A 313 -18.42 -7.37 20.97
C ARG A 313 -19.61 -7.62 21.90
N ASP A 314 -19.92 -8.88 22.15
CA ASP A 314 -21.04 -9.29 22.98
C ASP A 314 -20.66 -9.41 24.48
N ASN A 315 -19.43 -9.00 24.85
CA ASN A 315 -18.94 -9.01 26.23
C ASN A 315 -18.48 -7.59 26.60
N GLU A 316 -19.31 -6.88 27.34
CA GLU A 316 -19.10 -5.47 27.71
C GLU A 316 -17.78 -5.28 28.47
N ASP A 317 -17.44 -6.17 29.41
CA ASP A 317 -16.19 -6.10 30.20
C ASP A 317 -14.96 -6.19 29.30
N LEU A 318 -14.96 -7.12 28.32
CA LEU A 318 -13.86 -7.24 27.36
C LEU A 318 -13.78 -6.07 26.40
N VAL A 319 -14.92 -5.48 26.02
CA VAL A 319 -14.98 -4.28 25.18
C VAL A 319 -14.38 -3.08 25.91
N GLU A 320 -14.75 -2.90 27.19
CA GLU A 320 -14.19 -1.83 28.03
C GLU A 320 -12.67 -2.00 28.21
N GLU A 321 -12.23 -3.21 28.57
CA GLU A 321 -10.83 -3.54 28.74
C GLU A 321 -10.02 -3.33 27.45
N TRP A 322 -10.55 -3.80 26.31
CA TRP A 322 -9.95 -3.57 24.98
C TRP A 322 -9.79 -2.09 24.67
N THR A 323 -10.84 -1.31 24.89
CA THR A 323 -10.83 0.13 24.60
C THR A 323 -9.80 0.85 25.46
N LYS A 324 -9.73 0.52 26.74
CA LYS A 324 -8.74 1.07 27.67
C LYS A 324 -7.31 0.72 27.25
N ASP A 325 -7.03 -0.53 26.90
CA ASP A 325 -5.72 -0.96 26.43
C ASP A 325 -5.33 -0.30 25.11
N MET A 326 -6.27 -0.09 24.21
CA MET A 326 -6.05 0.65 22.97
C MET A 326 -5.76 2.15 23.22
N ASP A 327 -6.42 2.75 24.21
CA ASP A 327 -6.18 4.14 24.59
C ASP A 327 -4.77 4.36 25.14
N THR A 328 -4.22 3.42 25.90
CA THR A 328 -2.83 3.51 26.38
C THR A 328 -1.82 3.53 25.24
N LEU A 329 -2.16 2.91 24.11
CA LEU A 329 -1.32 2.86 22.90
C LEU A 329 -1.65 3.95 21.86
N SER A 330 -2.58 4.86 22.16
CA SER A 330 -3.11 5.84 21.19
C SER A 330 -2.03 6.69 20.53
N ASP A 331 -1.06 7.17 21.29
CA ASP A 331 0.07 7.98 20.79
C ASP A 331 1.00 7.20 19.84
N GLY A 332 0.94 5.87 19.87
CA GLY A 332 1.64 4.97 18.97
C GLY A 332 0.91 4.74 17.64
N TYR A 333 -0.32 5.21 17.49
CA TYR A 333 -1.18 4.90 16.34
C TYR A 333 -1.33 3.41 16.12
N PRO A 334 -2.03 2.69 17.02
CA PRO A 334 -2.22 1.25 16.89
C PRO A 334 -3.00 0.93 15.62
N GLN A 335 -2.72 -0.22 15.01
CA GLN A 335 -3.37 -0.63 13.76
C GLN A 335 -4.90 -0.75 13.87
N GLY A 336 -5.43 -0.87 15.09
CA GLY A 336 -6.87 -0.86 15.38
C GLY A 336 -7.50 0.52 15.46
N MET A 337 -6.71 1.60 15.45
CA MET A 337 -7.26 2.96 15.40
C MET A 337 -8.06 3.15 14.11
N GLN A 338 -9.30 3.60 14.25
CA GLN A 338 -10.20 3.84 13.12
C GLN A 338 -9.98 5.24 12.54
N VAL A 339 -9.97 5.32 11.23
CA VAL A 339 -9.84 6.54 10.46
C VAL A 339 -10.98 6.64 9.44
N LEU A 340 -11.39 7.83 9.10
CA LEU A 340 -12.35 8.06 8.03
C LEU A 340 -11.66 7.78 6.69
N THR A 341 -11.98 6.65 6.11
CA THR A 341 -11.38 6.17 4.85
C THR A 341 -12.30 6.50 3.69
N THR A 342 -11.75 7.12 2.66
CA THR A 342 -12.41 7.34 1.39
C THR A 342 -11.89 6.34 0.36
N VAL A 343 -12.79 5.76 -0.40
CA VAL A 343 -12.47 4.81 -1.48
C VAL A 343 -13.18 5.24 -2.77
N ARG A 344 -12.42 5.23 -3.87
CA ARG A 344 -12.92 5.52 -5.22
C ARG A 344 -12.47 4.43 -6.17
N GLY A 345 -13.31 4.16 -7.18
CA GLY A 345 -12.98 3.20 -8.22
C GLY A 345 -14.06 3.08 -9.27
N THR A 346 -13.81 2.22 -10.26
CA THR A 346 -14.83 1.81 -11.21
C THR A 346 -15.67 0.67 -10.64
N LYS A 347 -16.79 0.37 -11.27
CA LYS A 347 -17.60 -0.82 -10.99
C LYS A 347 -16.76 -2.10 -11.00
N GLU A 348 -15.89 -2.26 -11.98
CA GLU A 348 -15.01 -3.41 -12.12
C GLU A 348 -14.06 -3.54 -10.92
N ALA A 349 -13.57 -2.41 -10.41
CA ALA A 349 -12.75 -2.37 -9.20
C ALA A 349 -13.52 -2.86 -7.96
N ALA A 350 -14.80 -2.46 -7.81
CA ALA A 350 -15.66 -2.95 -6.74
C ALA A 350 -15.94 -4.45 -6.84
N VAL A 351 -16.19 -4.94 -8.07
CA VAL A 351 -16.38 -6.36 -8.38
C VAL A 351 -15.14 -7.16 -7.99
N LEU A 352 -13.95 -6.72 -8.43
CA LEU A 352 -12.68 -7.38 -8.10
C LEU A 352 -12.41 -7.38 -6.59
N PHE A 353 -12.66 -6.26 -5.93
CA PHE A 353 -12.53 -6.14 -4.48
C PHE A 353 -13.43 -7.15 -3.76
N GLY A 354 -14.71 -7.26 -4.17
CA GLY A 354 -15.64 -8.25 -3.63
C GLY A 354 -15.16 -9.68 -3.85
N GLN A 355 -14.77 -10.03 -5.07
CA GLN A 355 -14.27 -11.36 -5.40
C GLN A 355 -13.10 -11.80 -4.51
N GLU A 356 -12.21 -10.86 -4.16
CA GLU A 356 -11.03 -11.17 -3.37
C GLU A 356 -11.25 -11.07 -1.86
N ARG A 357 -12.21 -10.27 -1.39
CA ARG A 357 -12.41 -10.01 0.05
C ARG A 357 -13.61 -10.73 0.65
N LEU A 358 -14.56 -11.17 -0.12
CA LEU A 358 -15.65 -12.02 0.35
C LEU A 358 -15.20 -13.47 0.50
N CYS A 359 -14.31 -13.69 1.45
CA CYS A 359 -13.71 -14.97 1.75
C CYS A 359 -13.44 -15.11 3.25
N ASP A 360 -13.63 -16.28 3.78
CA ASP A 360 -13.36 -16.61 5.18
C ASP A 360 -11.86 -16.47 5.58
N CYS A 361 -10.97 -16.50 4.59
CA CYS A 361 -9.55 -16.18 4.78
C CYS A 361 -9.26 -14.68 4.85
N THR A 362 -10.23 -13.81 4.59
CA THR A 362 -10.08 -12.35 4.74
C THR A 362 -10.24 -11.98 6.20
N GLN A 363 -9.51 -10.99 6.68
CA GLN A 363 -9.73 -10.45 8.02
C GLN A 363 -11.18 -9.99 8.17
N GLN A 364 -11.78 -10.27 9.32
CA GLN A 364 -13.21 -10.09 9.55
C GLN A 364 -13.68 -8.66 9.28
N GLU A 365 -12.93 -7.64 9.71
CA GLU A 365 -13.24 -6.23 9.45
C GLU A 365 -13.27 -5.90 7.94
N THR A 366 -12.23 -6.31 7.22
CA THR A 366 -12.15 -6.07 5.76
C THR A 366 -13.24 -6.83 4.99
N PHE A 367 -13.60 -8.03 5.46
CA PHE A 367 -14.73 -8.78 4.93
C PHE A 367 -16.05 -8.03 5.13
N ALA A 368 -16.29 -7.50 6.35
CA ALA A 368 -17.50 -6.73 6.65
C ALA A 368 -17.58 -5.44 5.82
N ILE A 369 -16.46 -4.73 5.67
CA ILE A 369 -16.38 -3.53 4.82
C ILE A 369 -16.70 -3.86 3.36
N ALA A 370 -16.12 -4.92 2.80
CA ALA A 370 -16.37 -5.33 1.42
C ALA A 370 -17.86 -5.71 1.21
N ARG A 371 -18.45 -6.43 2.16
CA ARG A 371 -19.86 -6.80 2.13
C ARG A 371 -20.77 -5.58 2.18
N ASN A 372 -20.52 -4.66 3.10
CA ASN A 372 -21.32 -3.44 3.26
C ASN A 372 -21.24 -2.56 2.00
N LEU A 373 -20.01 -2.35 1.47
CA LEU A 373 -19.81 -1.58 0.24
C LEU A 373 -20.62 -2.17 -0.93
N LEU A 374 -20.55 -3.49 -1.14
CA LEU A 374 -21.30 -4.13 -2.22
C LEU A 374 -22.80 -4.12 -2.01
N THR A 375 -23.27 -4.20 -0.75
CA THR A 375 -24.69 -4.07 -0.42
C THR A 375 -25.19 -2.66 -0.73
N GLU A 376 -24.51 -1.63 -0.24
CA GLU A 376 -24.84 -0.24 -0.53
C GLU A 376 -24.81 0.04 -2.05
N TYR A 377 -23.84 -0.52 -2.76
CA TYR A 377 -23.73 -0.38 -4.20
C TYR A 377 -24.92 -1.03 -4.92
N ALA A 378 -25.25 -2.28 -4.57
CA ALA A 378 -26.39 -2.99 -5.16
C ALA A 378 -27.71 -2.25 -4.91
N ASP A 379 -27.90 -1.73 -3.70
CA ASP A 379 -29.10 -0.98 -3.35
C ASP A 379 -29.20 0.33 -4.13
N ALA A 380 -28.10 1.06 -4.26
CA ALA A 380 -28.05 2.34 -4.99
C ALA A 380 -28.34 2.22 -6.49
N VAL A 381 -27.97 1.07 -7.11
CA VAL A 381 -28.17 0.84 -8.56
C VAL A 381 -29.36 -0.07 -8.88
N ARG A 382 -30.17 -0.42 -7.89
CA ARG A 382 -31.28 -1.38 -8.04
C ARG A 382 -32.29 -0.96 -9.10
N ASP A 383 -32.65 0.33 -9.10
CA ASP A 383 -33.65 0.90 -9.99
C ASP A 383 -33.08 1.40 -11.32
N ASN A 384 -31.77 1.34 -11.45
CA ASN A 384 -31.07 1.70 -12.68
C ASN A 384 -30.64 0.41 -13.40
N PRO A 385 -31.23 0.04 -14.54
CA PRO A 385 -30.99 -1.22 -15.24
C PRO A 385 -29.60 -1.28 -15.90
N LEU A 386 -28.59 -0.79 -15.24
CA LEU A 386 -27.23 -0.94 -15.69
C LEU A 386 -26.84 -2.42 -15.68
N PRO A 387 -26.18 -2.93 -16.73
CA PRO A 387 -25.83 -4.35 -16.85
C PRO A 387 -25.10 -4.94 -15.66
N PHE A 388 -24.40 -4.11 -14.91
CA PHE A 388 -23.58 -4.56 -13.77
C PHE A 388 -24.33 -4.73 -12.43
N TYR A 389 -25.60 -4.39 -12.34
CA TYR A 389 -26.38 -4.64 -11.10
C TYR A 389 -26.35 -6.14 -10.74
N ASN A 390 -26.55 -6.99 -11.76
CA ASN A 390 -26.51 -8.44 -11.58
C ASN A 390 -25.13 -8.96 -11.16
N ASP A 391 -24.05 -8.35 -11.66
CA ASP A 391 -22.68 -8.69 -11.27
C ASP A 391 -22.43 -8.37 -9.80
N ILE A 392 -22.79 -7.17 -9.37
CA ILE A 392 -22.65 -6.71 -7.96
C ILE A 392 -23.47 -7.63 -7.04
N LYS A 393 -24.74 -7.88 -7.36
CA LYS A 393 -25.62 -8.74 -6.57
C LYS A 393 -25.10 -10.17 -6.47
N LYS A 394 -24.63 -10.73 -7.58
CA LYS A 394 -24.10 -12.08 -7.64
C LYS A 394 -22.85 -12.23 -6.77
N ILE A 395 -21.94 -11.25 -6.82
CA ILE A 395 -20.70 -11.28 -6.05
C ILE A 395 -20.98 -11.13 -4.57
N ASN A 396 -21.89 -10.24 -4.18
CA ASN A 396 -22.26 -10.03 -2.78
C ASN A 396 -22.84 -11.30 -2.10
N GLY A 397 -23.30 -12.26 -2.89
CA GLY A 397 -23.82 -13.54 -2.40
C GLY A 397 -22.85 -14.73 -2.49
N CYS A 398 -21.59 -14.53 -2.94
CA CYS A 398 -20.70 -15.62 -3.29
C CYS A 398 -19.33 -15.54 -2.60
N ALA A 399 -18.83 -16.69 -2.12
CA ALA A 399 -17.47 -16.81 -1.62
C ALA A 399 -16.44 -16.85 -2.76
N ARG A 400 -15.22 -16.36 -2.51
CA ARG A 400 -14.12 -16.36 -3.49
C ARG A 400 -13.90 -17.71 -4.19
N CYS A 401 -14.01 -18.82 -3.46
CA CYS A 401 -13.80 -20.17 -4.00
C CYS A 401 -14.87 -20.58 -5.04
N THR A 402 -16.04 -19.93 -5.06
CA THR A 402 -17.07 -20.18 -6.06
C THR A 402 -16.76 -19.60 -7.44
N TRP A 403 -15.70 -18.78 -7.52
CA TRP A 403 -15.20 -18.14 -8.74
C TRP A 403 -14.04 -18.89 -9.39
N GLY A 404 -13.79 -20.15 -8.98
CA GLY A 404 -12.72 -21.00 -9.53
C GLY A 404 -11.36 -20.84 -8.87
N TYR A 405 -11.23 -20.02 -7.84
CA TYR A 405 -9.99 -19.93 -7.06
C TYR A 405 -9.79 -21.18 -6.20
N LYS A 406 -8.60 -21.79 -6.26
CA LYS A 406 -8.21 -22.83 -5.31
C LYS A 406 -8.11 -22.24 -3.91
N CYS A 407 -8.80 -22.86 -2.96
CA CYS A 407 -8.69 -22.49 -1.55
C CYS A 407 -7.49 -23.20 -0.91
N ALA A 408 -6.53 -22.41 -0.43
CA ALA A 408 -5.38 -22.97 0.30
C ALA A 408 -5.77 -23.48 1.69
N THR A 409 -6.88 -23.00 2.25
CA THR A 409 -7.38 -23.37 3.58
C THR A 409 -8.89 -23.54 3.51
N PRO A 410 -9.41 -24.72 3.07
CA PRO A 410 -10.84 -24.95 2.99
C PRO A 410 -11.50 -24.70 4.34
N CYS A 411 -12.46 -23.77 4.40
CA CYS A 411 -13.19 -23.44 5.62
C CYS A 411 -14.49 -24.24 5.79
N GLY A 412 -14.86 -25.03 4.76
CA GLY A 412 -16.17 -25.71 4.73
C GLY A 412 -17.35 -24.78 4.42
N ASN A 413 -17.13 -23.48 4.40
CA ASN A 413 -18.16 -22.45 4.33
C ASN A 413 -18.30 -21.88 2.91
N LYS A 414 -18.76 -22.69 1.96
CA LYS A 414 -18.99 -22.27 0.57
C LYS A 414 -20.08 -21.21 0.44
N GLU A 415 -21.03 -21.21 1.37
CA GLU A 415 -22.12 -20.25 1.50
C GLU A 415 -21.78 -19.13 2.49
N GLY A 416 -20.55 -19.10 2.98
CA GLY A 416 -20.07 -18.33 4.12
C GLY A 416 -20.20 -16.83 4.10
N ILE A 417 -20.59 -16.31 2.98
CA ILE A 417 -20.84 -14.87 2.83
C ILE A 417 -22.18 -14.47 3.44
N LEU A 418 -23.13 -15.38 3.41
CA LEU A 418 -24.46 -15.17 4.04
C LEU A 418 -24.44 -15.51 5.52
N GLY A 419 -23.44 -16.27 5.99
CA GLY A 419 -23.26 -16.64 7.37
C GLY A 419 -22.70 -15.51 8.23
N THR A 420 -23.00 -15.55 9.49
CA THR A 420 -22.41 -14.67 10.50
C THR A 420 -21.06 -15.23 10.92
N ARG A 421 -19.98 -14.77 10.27
CA ARG A 421 -18.64 -15.03 10.76
C ARG A 421 -18.42 -14.21 12.04
N ASP A 422 -18.02 -14.86 13.11
CA ASP A 422 -17.83 -14.28 14.46
C ASP A 422 -16.36 -14.20 14.91
N TYR A 423 -15.41 -14.55 14.01
CA TYR A 423 -13.95 -14.52 14.27
C TYR A 423 -13.16 -13.78 13.18
#